data_0814193b36886a0d6653ade98426896f
#
_entry.id   0814193b36886a0d6653ade98426896f
#
_cell.length_a   1.000
_cell.length_b   1.000
_cell.length_c   1.000
_cell.angle_alpha   90.00
_cell.angle_beta   90.00
_cell.angle_gamma   90.00
#
_symmetry.space_group_name_H-M   'P 1'
#
loop_
_entity.id
_entity.type
_entity.pdbx_description
1 polymer ?
#
loop_
_entity_poly.entity_id
_entity_poly.type
_entity_poly.pdbx_seq_one_letter_code
_entity_poly.pdbx_strand_id
1 'polypeptide(L)'
;MTRNVAPGPLEPGLAREILDAVASGFSDQIQFTEEMMRCPSLRGQEHTAQTCFYDALARRGYSMDRWAIDVAEIEDHPGFSPVKVDYSNAINVVGTHKSTTIQGRSLILNGHVDVVPTGPLEMWARPPF
;
A
#
# COMPACT_ATOMS: atom_id res chain seq x y z
N MET A 1 12.44 25.91 -17.94
CA MET A 1 11.47 26.06 -16.81
C MET A 1 10.09 25.66 -17.31
N THR A 2 9.67 24.42 -17.07
CA THR A 2 8.32 23.95 -17.38
C THR A 2 7.37 24.55 -16.34
N ARG A 3 6.43 25.38 -16.80
CA ARG A 3 5.37 25.91 -15.94
C ARG A 3 4.56 24.78 -15.35
N ASN A 4 4.59 24.66 -14.03
CA ASN A 4 3.75 23.72 -13.29
C ASN A 4 2.29 24.24 -13.35
N VAL A 5 1.58 23.94 -14.43
CA VAL A 5 0.17 24.29 -14.57
C VAL A 5 -0.60 23.35 -13.67
N ALA A 6 -1.33 23.87 -12.71
CA ALA A 6 -2.25 23.08 -11.90
C ALA A 6 -3.23 22.35 -12.85
N PRO A 7 -3.54 21.07 -12.59
CA PRO A 7 -4.52 20.36 -13.42
C PRO A 7 -5.86 21.08 -13.34
N GLY A 8 -6.49 21.28 -14.50
CA GLY A 8 -7.88 21.68 -14.55
C GLY A 8 -8.80 20.62 -13.91
N PRO A 9 -10.07 20.96 -13.67
CA PRO A 9 -11.05 19.99 -13.21
C PRO A 9 -11.15 18.84 -14.24
N LEU A 10 -11.44 17.63 -13.74
CA LEU A 10 -11.73 16.49 -14.62
C LEU A 10 -12.97 16.80 -15.48
N GLU A 11 -12.94 16.35 -16.73
CA GLU A 11 -14.13 16.36 -17.57
C GLU A 11 -15.27 15.61 -16.86
N PRO A 12 -16.50 16.18 -16.84
CA PRO A 12 -17.62 15.61 -16.09
C PRO A 12 -17.93 14.15 -16.48
N GLY A 13 -17.78 13.78 -17.76
CA GLY A 13 -17.95 12.40 -18.25
C GLY A 13 -16.94 11.46 -17.62
N LEU A 14 -15.65 11.80 -17.67
CA LEU A 14 -14.58 11.00 -17.06
C LEU A 14 -14.74 10.89 -15.54
N ALA A 15 -15.11 11.99 -14.86
CA ALA A 15 -15.37 11.96 -13.42
C ALA A 15 -16.49 10.96 -13.08
N ARG A 16 -17.55 10.92 -13.89
CA ARG A 16 -18.65 9.98 -13.71
C ARG A 16 -18.22 8.54 -13.92
N GLU A 17 -17.48 8.25 -14.99
CA GLU A 17 -16.96 6.91 -15.28
C GLU A 17 -16.08 6.39 -14.12
N ILE A 18 -15.22 7.24 -13.54
CA ILE A 18 -14.40 6.89 -12.37
C ILE A 18 -15.29 6.55 -11.16
N LEU A 19 -16.28 7.38 -10.87
CA LEU A 19 -17.17 7.16 -9.73
C LEU A 19 -18.00 5.88 -9.91
N ASP A 20 -18.51 5.62 -11.10
CA ASP A 20 -19.28 4.42 -11.41
C ASP A 20 -18.39 3.16 -11.31
N ALA A 21 -17.13 3.22 -11.75
CA ALA A 21 -16.16 2.14 -11.58
C ALA A 21 -15.85 1.87 -10.09
N VAL A 22 -15.67 2.91 -9.28
CA VAL A 22 -15.48 2.76 -7.82
C VAL A 22 -16.72 2.15 -7.17
N ALA A 23 -17.90 2.61 -7.53
CA ALA A 23 -19.16 2.09 -6.98
C ALA A 23 -19.37 0.61 -7.34
N SER A 24 -19.09 0.23 -8.59
CA SER A 24 -19.23 -1.16 -9.05
C SER A 24 -18.20 -2.10 -8.42
N GLY A 25 -17.00 -1.61 -8.10
CA GLY A 25 -15.93 -2.39 -7.45
C GLY A 25 -15.99 -2.42 -5.92
N PHE A 26 -17.02 -1.83 -5.28
CA PHE A 26 -17.06 -1.65 -3.84
C PHE A 26 -17.07 -2.98 -3.06
N SER A 27 -17.83 -3.98 -3.53
CA SER A 27 -17.86 -5.30 -2.88
C SER A 27 -16.51 -5.99 -2.90
N ASP A 28 -15.79 -5.94 -4.02
CA ASP A 28 -14.46 -6.50 -4.16
C ASP A 28 -13.44 -5.76 -3.27
N GLN A 29 -13.60 -4.46 -3.12
CA GLN A 29 -12.79 -3.65 -2.22
C GLN A 29 -12.98 -4.07 -0.76
N ILE A 30 -14.22 -4.29 -0.32
CA ILE A 30 -14.52 -4.76 1.04
C ILE A 30 -13.91 -6.14 1.26
N GLN A 31 -14.13 -7.08 0.34
CA GLN A 31 -13.55 -8.42 0.44
C GLN A 31 -12.03 -8.37 0.56
N PHE A 32 -11.36 -7.60 -0.29
CA PHE A 32 -9.91 -7.45 -0.22
C PHE A 32 -9.45 -6.82 1.09
N THR A 33 -10.18 -5.83 1.61
CA THR A 33 -9.89 -5.23 2.92
C THR A 33 -9.97 -6.27 4.04
N GLU A 34 -11.01 -7.11 4.02
CA GLU A 34 -11.15 -8.21 4.99
C GLU A 34 -10.00 -9.23 4.87
N GLU A 35 -9.57 -9.56 3.65
CA GLU A 35 -8.42 -10.45 3.41
C GLU A 35 -7.14 -9.85 4.01
N MET A 36 -6.90 -8.56 3.80
CA MET A 36 -5.76 -7.85 4.37
C MET A 36 -5.81 -7.82 5.91
N MET A 37 -6.99 -7.63 6.49
CA MET A 37 -7.15 -7.62 7.95
C MET A 37 -6.90 -8.99 8.60
N ARG A 38 -6.97 -10.08 7.85
CA ARG A 38 -6.60 -11.43 8.36
C ARG A 38 -5.09 -11.67 8.38
N CYS A 39 -4.30 -10.77 7.80
CA CYS A 39 -2.84 -10.84 7.84
C CYS A 39 -2.35 -10.17 9.14
N PRO A 40 -1.81 -10.89 10.12
CA PRO A 40 -1.29 -10.29 11.34
C PRO A 40 -0.04 -9.47 11.01
N SER A 41 -0.21 -8.17 10.81
CA SER A 41 0.86 -7.24 10.47
C SER A 41 1.28 -6.38 11.67
N LEU A 42 1.40 -7.00 12.81
CA LEU A 42 2.00 -6.37 13.98
C LEU A 42 3.45 -6.00 13.69
N ARG A 43 3.97 -5.06 14.46
CA ARG A 43 5.35 -4.60 14.31
C ARG A 43 6.34 -5.77 14.35
N GLY A 44 7.17 -5.92 13.31
CA GLY A 44 8.06 -7.06 13.09
C GLY A 44 7.41 -8.24 12.35
N GLN A 45 6.12 -8.17 12.03
CA GLN A 45 5.36 -9.19 11.28
C GLN A 45 4.71 -8.64 10.00
N GLU A 46 5.09 -7.45 9.57
CA GLU A 46 4.53 -6.73 8.42
C GLU A 46 4.65 -7.53 7.11
N HIS A 47 5.63 -8.42 7.02
CA HIS A 47 5.83 -9.30 5.85
C HIS A 47 4.60 -10.14 5.50
N THR A 48 3.73 -10.43 6.46
CA THR A 48 2.48 -11.19 6.22
C THR A 48 1.53 -10.40 5.33
N ALA A 49 1.23 -9.14 5.70
CA ALA A 49 0.39 -8.24 4.91
C ALA A 49 1.08 -7.79 3.63
N GLN A 50 2.40 -7.54 3.66
CA GLN A 50 3.18 -7.18 2.48
C GLN A 50 3.15 -8.29 1.42
N THR A 51 3.19 -9.56 1.82
CA THR A 51 3.06 -10.68 0.89
C THR A 51 1.67 -10.74 0.27
N CYS A 52 0.61 -10.60 1.08
CA CYS A 52 -0.77 -10.53 0.57
C CYS A 52 -0.94 -9.39 -0.44
N PHE A 53 -0.36 -8.23 -0.14
CA PHE A 53 -0.42 -7.06 -1.01
C PHE A 53 0.37 -7.25 -2.32
N TYR A 54 1.58 -7.83 -2.22
CA TYR A 54 2.39 -8.20 -3.38
C TYR A 54 1.60 -9.09 -4.34
N ASP A 55 1.04 -10.18 -3.84
CA ASP A 55 0.29 -11.15 -4.65
C ASP A 55 -0.96 -10.51 -5.27
N ALA A 56 -1.64 -9.64 -4.53
CA ALA A 56 -2.81 -8.94 -5.03
C ALA A 56 -2.49 -7.98 -6.19
N LEU A 57 -1.39 -7.25 -6.12
CA LEU A 57 -0.94 -6.36 -7.19
C LEU A 57 -0.41 -7.15 -8.39
N ALA A 58 0.35 -8.23 -8.14
CA ALA A 58 0.86 -9.12 -9.20
C ALA A 58 -0.29 -9.73 -10.02
N ARG A 59 -1.34 -10.22 -9.35
CA ARG A 59 -2.54 -10.76 -10.03
C ARG A 59 -3.26 -9.72 -10.87
N ARG A 60 -3.11 -8.43 -10.57
CA ARG A 60 -3.67 -7.31 -11.36
C ARG A 60 -2.74 -6.84 -12.48
N GLY A 61 -1.62 -7.53 -12.71
CA GLY A 61 -0.70 -7.25 -13.81
C GLY A 61 0.27 -6.08 -13.55
N TYR A 62 0.47 -5.69 -12.30
CA TYR A 62 1.50 -4.70 -11.96
C TYR A 62 2.90 -5.30 -12.11
N SER A 63 3.85 -4.47 -12.53
CA SER A 63 5.27 -4.79 -12.41
C SER A 63 5.67 -4.63 -10.94
N MET A 64 6.12 -5.73 -10.33
CA MET A 64 6.37 -5.79 -8.89
C MET A 64 7.83 -5.59 -8.56
N ASP A 65 8.08 -4.83 -7.50
CA ASP A 65 9.36 -4.73 -6.83
C ASP A 65 9.19 -5.05 -5.34
N ARG A 66 10.21 -5.68 -4.74
CA ARG A 66 10.20 -6.10 -3.33
C ARG A 66 11.62 -6.16 -2.80
N TRP A 67 11.86 -5.50 -1.66
CA TRP A 67 13.18 -5.51 -1.03
C TRP A 67 13.08 -5.43 0.49
N ALA A 68 14.07 -6.00 1.18
CA ALA A 68 14.23 -5.81 2.61
C ALA A 68 14.78 -4.41 2.90
N ILE A 69 14.42 -3.85 4.04
CA ILE A 69 15.00 -2.58 4.50
C ILE A 69 16.40 -2.86 5.04
N ASP A 70 17.40 -2.26 4.41
CA ASP A 70 18.77 -2.22 4.93
C ASP A 70 18.95 -0.94 5.74
N VAL A 71 19.08 -1.10 7.05
CA VAL A 71 19.24 0.04 7.98
C VAL A 71 20.54 0.77 7.72
N ALA A 72 21.62 0.07 7.33
CA ALA A 72 22.91 0.68 7.07
C ALA A 72 22.89 1.64 5.86
N GLU A 73 21.97 1.44 4.90
CA GLU A 73 21.82 2.34 3.76
C GLU A 73 21.09 3.65 4.10
N ILE A 74 20.38 3.69 5.22
CA ILE A 74 19.52 4.82 5.57
C ILE A 74 19.86 5.50 6.90
N GLU A 75 20.74 4.93 7.73
CA GLU A 75 21.02 5.42 9.09
C GLU A 75 21.64 6.83 9.12
N ASP A 76 22.37 7.20 8.07
CA ASP A 76 22.98 8.55 7.93
C ASP A 76 21.99 9.60 7.37
N HIS A 77 20.78 9.21 6.98
CA HIS A 77 19.82 10.16 6.43
C HIS A 77 19.25 11.08 7.53
N PRO A 78 19.17 12.42 7.32
CA PRO A 78 18.69 13.38 8.34
C PRO A 78 17.29 13.10 8.89
N GLY A 79 16.47 12.37 8.16
CA GLY A 79 15.12 11.95 8.59
C GLY A 79 15.08 10.59 9.27
N PHE A 80 16.23 9.93 9.44
CA PHE A 80 16.26 8.61 10.08
C PHE A 80 16.00 8.71 11.58
N SER A 81 15.21 7.77 12.10
CA SER A 81 15.04 7.57 13.55
C SER A 81 15.60 6.21 13.93
N PRO A 82 16.30 6.11 15.08
CA PRO A 82 16.89 4.86 15.53
C PRO A 82 15.86 3.73 15.59
N VAL A 83 16.23 2.60 15.01
CA VAL A 83 15.41 1.39 14.96
C VAL A 83 15.35 0.75 16.35
N LYS A 84 14.15 0.46 16.84
CA LYS A 84 13.90 -0.17 18.15
C LYS A 84 13.30 -1.57 18.04
N VAL A 85 13.10 -2.07 16.82
CA VAL A 85 12.51 -3.38 16.53
C VAL A 85 13.39 -4.12 15.55
N ASP A 86 13.23 -5.45 15.48
CA ASP A 86 13.92 -6.27 14.49
C ASP A 86 13.35 -5.98 13.09
N TYR A 87 14.22 -5.60 12.16
CA TYR A 87 13.90 -5.31 10.76
C TYR A 87 14.21 -6.49 9.81
N SER A 88 14.56 -7.66 10.33
CA SER A 88 14.88 -8.83 9.51
C SER A 88 13.74 -9.23 8.56
N ASN A 89 12.49 -8.97 8.95
CA ASN A 89 11.29 -9.22 8.16
C ASN A 89 10.63 -7.94 7.62
N ALA A 90 11.28 -6.79 7.75
CA ALA A 90 10.75 -5.54 7.23
C ALA A 90 11.00 -5.46 5.73
N ILE A 91 9.97 -5.61 4.95
CA ILE A 91 10.02 -5.54 3.49
C ILE A 91 9.16 -4.39 2.97
N ASN A 92 9.64 -3.78 1.88
CA ASN A 92 8.84 -2.87 1.08
C ASN A 92 8.29 -3.60 -0.15
N VAL A 93 7.12 -3.23 -0.58
CA VAL A 93 6.48 -3.74 -1.79
C VAL A 93 6.02 -2.55 -2.63
N VAL A 94 6.39 -2.56 -3.90
CA VAL A 94 5.95 -1.56 -4.87
C VAL A 94 5.38 -2.25 -6.10
N GLY A 95 4.17 -1.89 -6.47
CA GLY A 95 3.57 -2.27 -7.74
C GLY A 95 3.55 -1.07 -8.69
N THR A 96 4.12 -1.23 -9.87
CA THR A 96 4.15 -0.18 -10.90
C THR A 96 3.23 -0.56 -12.06
N HIS A 97 2.28 0.31 -12.34
CA HIS A 97 1.48 0.26 -13.57
C HIS A 97 1.98 1.34 -14.54
N LYS A 98 2.34 0.92 -15.75
CA LYS A 98 2.77 1.84 -16.81
C LYS A 98 1.78 1.76 -17.97
N SER A 99 1.27 2.91 -18.39
CA SER A 99 0.52 3.01 -19.63
C SER A 99 1.43 2.75 -20.82
N THR A 100 0.87 2.19 -21.89
CA THR A 100 1.57 2.02 -23.19
C THR A 100 1.92 3.36 -23.82
N THR A 101 1.15 4.40 -23.54
CA THR A 101 1.38 5.78 -23.94
C THR A 101 1.50 6.66 -22.73
N ILE A 102 2.70 7.19 -22.48
CA ILE A 102 2.93 8.10 -21.36
C ILE A 102 2.54 9.52 -21.80
N GLN A 103 1.33 9.93 -21.42
CA GLN A 103 0.77 11.25 -21.75
C GLN A 103 0.15 11.87 -20.51
N GLY A 104 0.93 12.17 -19.49
CA GLY A 104 0.33 12.73 -18.31
C GLY A 104 1.28 12.71 -17.11
N ARG A 105 0.67 12.83 -15.94
CA ARG A 105 1.40 12.84 -14.67
C ARG A 105 1.48 11.43 -14.09
N SER A 106 2.53 11.20 -13.32
CA SER A 106 2.65 10.02 -12.47
C SER A 106 1.92 10.28 -11.15
N LEU A 107 1.33 9.22 -10.59
CA LEU A 107 0.75 9.19 -9.26
C LEU A 107 1.47 8.12 -8.45
N ILE A 108 1.89 8.48 -7.24
CA ILE A 108 2.40 7.54 -6.25
C ILE A 108 1.39 7.51 -5.10
N LEU A 109 0.87 6.31 -4.81
CA LEU A 109 0.10 6.04 -3.60
C LEU A 109 1.04 5.35 -2.62
N ASN A 110 1.23 5.95 -1.46
CA ASN A 110 2.09 5.44 -0.41
C ASN A 110 1.27 5.22 0.86
N GLY A 111 1.48 4.09 1.51
CA GLY A 111 0.84 3.72 2.76
C GLY A 111 1.69 2.74 3.56
N HIS A 112 1.33 2.54 4.81
CA HIS A 112 1.90 1.52 5.66
C HIS A 112 0.89 0.39 5.92
N VAL A 113 1.38 -0.79 6.31
CA VAL A 113 0.55 -1.97 6.59
C VAL A 113 0.64 -2.43 8.04
N ASP A 114 1.56 -1.87 8.83
CA ASP A 114 1.67 -2.21 10.24
C ASP A 114 0.46 -1.71 11.02
N VAL A 115 0.04 -2.52 11.99
CA VAL A 115 -1.05 -2.21 12.90
C VAL A 115 -0.55 -2.14 14.35
N VAL A 116 -1.30 -1.41 15.16
CA VAL A 116 -1.04 -1.34 16.61
C VAL A 116 -1.34 -2.69 17.27
N PRO A 117 -0.75 -2.98 18.45
CA PRO A 117 -1.09 -4.16 19.22
C PRO A 117 -2.60 -4.28 19.48
N THR A 118 -3.11 -5.50 19.40
CA THR A 118 -4.55 -5.81 19.50
C THR A 118 -5.15 -5.56 20.89
N GLY A 119 -4.30 -5.30 21.89
CA GLY A 119 -4.73 -5.28 23.28
C GLY A 119 -5.02 -6.67 23.84
N PRO A 120 -5.68 -6.77 25.00
CA PRO A 120 -6.00 -8.04 25.63
C PRO A 120 -6.95 -8.87 24.75
N LEU A 121 -6.56 -10.12 24.42
CA LEU A 121 -7.32 -10.98 23.50
C LEU A 121 -8.70 -11.36 24.05
N GLU A 122 -8.87 -11.41 25.37
CA GLU A 122 -10.13 -11.68 26.05
C GLU A 122 -11.19 -10.58 25.83
N MET A 123 -10.80 -9.41 25.35
CA MET A 123 -11.74 -8.32 25.00
C MET A 123 -12.34 -8.48 23.59
N TRP A 124 -11.85 -9.43 22.82
CA TRP A 124 -12.33 -9.66 21.45
C TRP A 124 -13.37 -10.78 21.43
N ALA A 125 -14.51 -10.54 20.80
CA ALA A 125 -15.54 -11.57 20.59
C ALA A 125 -15.09 -12.65 19.57
N ARG A 126 -14.11 -12.34 18.73
CA ARG A 126 -13.46 -13.23 17.76
C ARG A 126 -11.99 -12.86 17.68
N PRO A 127 -11.10 -13.75 17.22
CA PRO A 127 -9.70 -13.39 16.98
C PRO A 127 -9.59 -12.13 16.10
N PRO A 128 -8.64 -11.22 16.40
CA PRO A 128 -8.49 -9.97 15.65
C PRO A 128 -7.96 -10.14 14.22
N PHE A 129 -7.37 -11.32 13.94
CA PHE A 129 -6.84 -11.69 12.61
C PHE A 129 -7.43 -13.00 12.13
#